data_f3092fbab43ebc31429564181fa8168e
#
_entry.id   f3092fbab43ebc31429564181fa8168e
#
_cell.length_a   1.000
_cell.length_b   1.000
_cell.length_c   1.000
_cell.angle_alpha   90.00
_cell.angle_beta   90.00
_cell.angle_gamma   90.00
#
_symmetry.space_group_name_H-M   'P 1'
#
loop_
_entity.id
_entity.type
_entity.pdbx_description
1 polymer ?
#
loop_
_entity_poly.entity_id
_entity_poly.type
_entity_poly.pdbx_seq_one_letter_code
_entity_poly.pdbx_strand_id
1 'polypeptide(L)'
;MTAPPVIPPEVESKFEPKVEPKLERSANVVQLARRASRWRRMTVITGAIAALLALYIGLAQFAPGLVPLGPRSQVVAQAPAPAQLGARLVAVLQQDPTAPAFLLTVDPQSRTLVVRRVSATPEAGRSYELWLISSQFPAPKSLGVVGNDEFTQRQIPGNFDVATLRTANYAVSLEPSGGSPSGVPTGPVLFTGKIVESVPTAAPAPRT
;
A
#
# COMPACT_ATOMS: atom_id res chain seq x y z
N MET A 1 12.88 119.68 -5.92
CA MET A 1 11.83 118.81 -6.43
C MET A 1 12.03 117.48 -5.68
N THR A 2 11.18 117.28 -4.71
CA THR A 2 11.35 116.23 -3.68
C THR A 2 10.28 115.20 -3.94
N ALA A 3 10.67 113.99 -4.20
CA ALA A 3 9.71 112.87 -4.34
C ALA A 3 9.37 112.31 -2.94
N PRO A 4 8.15 111.85 -2.66
CA PRO A 4 7.72 111.33 -1.39
C PRO A 4 8.15 109.85 -1.18
N PRO A 5 8.29 109.41 0.08
CA PRO A 5 8.73 108.11 0.35
C PRO A 5 7.60 107.02 0.15
N VAL A 6 7.98 105.90 -0.38
CA VAL A 6 7.14 104.76 -0.60
C VAL A 6 7.09 103.93 0.67
N ILE A 7 5.91 103.68 1.21
CA ILE A 7 5.66 102.79 2.37
C ILE A 7 5.50 101.34 1.85
N PRO A 8 6.19 100.36 2.39
CA PRO A 8 5.99 98.98 2.00
C PRO A 8 4.70 98.41 2.66
N PRO A 9 3.98 97.48 1.99
CA PRO A 9 2.77 96.90 2.50
C PRO A 9 3.07 95.87 3.62
N GLU A 10 2.29 95.96 4.61
CA GLU A 10 2.19 95.13 5.80
C GLU A 10 1.90 93.66 5.41
N VAL A 11 2.78 92.76 5.85
CA VAL A 11 2.63 91.33 5.61
C VAL A 11 1.67 90.79 6.65
N GLU A 12 0.43 90.55 6.25
CA GLU A 12 -0.61 89.89 7.02
C GLU A 12 -0.18 88.44 7.25
N SER A 13 0.28 88.07 8.42
CA SER A 13 0.61 86.73 8.81
C SER A 13 -0.70 85.97 9.07
N LYS A 14 -1.06 85.18 8.08
CA LYS A 14 -2.16 84.26 8.15
C LYS A 14 -1.77 83.10 9.06
N PHE A 15 -2.23 83.16 10.31
CA PHE A 15 -2.18 82.03 11.24
C PHE A 15 -3.13 80.96 10.73
N GLU A 16 -2.61 79.95 10.08
CA GLU A 16 -3.32 78.68 9.87
C GLU A 16 -3.26 77.87 11.19
N PRO A 17 -4.37 77.41 11.72
CA PRO A 17 -4.39 76.54 12.87
C PRO A 17 -3.88 75.16 12.41
N LYS A 18 -2.71 74.77 12.92
CA LYS A 18 -2.14 73.44 12.77
C LYS A 18 -3.10 72.43 13.43
N VAL A 19 -3.94 71.83 12.60
CA VAL A 19 -4.78 70.72 13.02
C VAL A 19 -3.87 69.54 13.36
N GLU A 20 -3.78 69.24 14.63
CA GLU A 20 -2.97 68.11 15.12
C GLU A 20 -3.61 66.80 14.65
N PRO A 21 -2.82 65.83 14.10
CA PRO A 21 -3.31 64.53 13.64
C PRO A 21 -3.45 63.60 14.86
N LYS A 22 -4.17 63.97 15.89
CA LYS A 22 -4.33 63.15 17.10
C LYS A 22 -5.52 62.18 17.01
N LEU A 23 -6.46 62.42 16.11
CA LEU A 23 -7.63 61.61 15.92
C LEU A 23 -7.43 60.42 15.00
N GLU A 24 -6.52 60.47 14.04
CA GLU A 24 -6.26 59.35 13.13
C GLU A 24 -5.45 58.22 13.77
N ARG A 25 -4.57 58.52 14.75
CA ARG A 25 -3.80 57.48 15.46
C ARG A 25 -4.66 56.58 16.33
N SER A 26 -5.70 57.13 16.94
CA SER A 26 -6.62 56.35 17.76
C SER A 26 -7.52 55.43 16.93
N ALA A 27 -7.94 55.85 15.75
CA ALA A 27 -8.75 55.03 14.87
C ALA A 27 -7.97 53.81 14.31
N ASN A 28 -6.72 54.03 13.95
CA ASN A 28 -5.87 52.95 13.45
C ASN A 28 -5.50 51.91 14.53
N VAL A 29 -5.26 52.34 15.76
CA VAL A 29 -4.95 51.43 16.89
C VAL A 29 -6.16 50.56 17.24
N VAL A 30 -7.38 51.12 17.22
CA VAL A 30 -8.60 50.37 17.49
C VAL A 30 -8.93 49.38 16.37
N GLN A 31 -8.66 49.74 15.13
CA GLN A 31 -8.84 48.82 13.98
C GLN A 31 -7.83 47.66 14.02
N LEU A 32 -6.57 47.91 14.34
CA LEU A 32 -5.54 46.90 14.52
C LEU A 32 -5.86 45.95 15.67
N ALA A 33 -6.32 46.47 16.79
CA ALA A 33 -6.74 45.66 17.96
C ALA A 33 -7.95 44.76 17.62
N ARG A 34 -8.94 45.27 16.89
CA ARG A 34 -10.08 44.45 16.43
C ARG A 34 -9.67 43.40 15.38
N ARG A 35 -8.71 43.69 14.55
CA ARG A 35 -8.18 42.72 13.56
C ARG A 35 -7.37 41.62 14.27
N ALA A 36 -6.54 41.98 15.24
CA ALA A 36 -5.76 41.03 16.03
C ALA A 36 -6.67 40.12 16.89
N SER A 37 -7.79 40.64 17.46
CA SER A 37 -8.73 39.81 18.22
C SER A 37 -9.50 38.83 17.34
N ARG A 38 -9.82 39.19 16.10
CA ARG A 38 -10.42 38.25 15.14
C ARG A 38 -9.44 37.12 14.75
N TRP A 39 -8.19 37.46 14.48
CA TRP A 39 -7.16 36.47 14.17
C TRP A 39 -6.92 35.51 15.35
N ARG A 40 -6.83 36.03 16.57
CA ARG A 40 -6.71 35.19 17.77
C ARG A 40 -7.91 34.25 17.96
N ARG A 41 -9.14 34.70 17.68
CA ARG A 41 -10.31 33.82 17.71
C ARG A 41 -10.28 32.76 16.62
N MET A 42 -9.86 33.12 15.40
CA MET A 42 -9.72 32.15 14.31
C MET A 42 -8.64 31.09 14.62
N THR A 43 -7.49 31.49 15.15
CA THR A 43 -6.43 30.53 15.51
C THR A 43 -6.86 29.59 16.65
N VAL A 44 -7.62 30.08 17.64
CA VAL A 44 -8.15 29.23 18.70
C VAL A 44 -9.18 28.23 18.15
N ILE A 45 -10.08 28.68 17.28
CA ILE A 45 -11.08 27.79 16.65
C ILE A 45 -10.40 26.73 15.78
N THR A 46 -9.44 27.13 14.96
CA THR A 46 -8.69 26.18 14.10
C THR A 46 -7.87 25.20 14.94
N GLY A 47 -7.24 25.65 16.00
CA GLY A 47 -6.52 24.81 16.95
C GLY A 47 -7.41 23.80 17.67
N ALA A 48 -8.60 24.22 18.08
CA ALA A 48 -9.58 23.35 18.73
C ALA A 48 -10.08 22.25 17.77
N ILE A 49 -10.35 22.60 16.51
CA ILE A 49 -10.76 21.62 15.48
C ILE A 49 -9.63 20.61 15.22
N ALA A 50 -8.39 21.09 15.09
CA ALA A 50 -7.24 20.21 14.90
C ALA A 50 -7.02 19.26 16.08
N ALA A 51 -7.18 19.75 17.31
CA ALA A 51 -7.07 18.93 18.52
C ALA A 51 -8.19 17.87 18.60
N LEU A 52 -9.42 18.23 18.24
CA LEU A 52 -10.54 17.29 18.19
C LEU A 52 -10.35 16.22 17.11
N LEU A 53 -9.82 16.60 15.93
CA LEU A 53 -9.48 15.65 14.87
C LEU A 53 -8.37 14.71 15.30
N ALA A 54 -7.32 15.21 15.93
CA ALA A 54 -6.22 14.38 16.45
C ALA A 54 -6.72 13.42 17.54
N LEU A 55 -7.58 13.89 18.45
CA LEU A 55 -8.21 13.05 19.46
C LEU A 55 -9.10 11.97 18.83
N TYR A 56 -9.90 12.35 17.82
CA TYR A 56 -10.76 11.41 17.09
C TYR A 56 -9.93 10.33 16.38
N ILE A 57 -8.87 10.72 15.67
CA ILE A 57 -7.96 9.77 15.03
C ILE A 57 -7.29 8.87 16.06
N GLY A 58 -6.82 9.43 17.18
CA GLY A 58 -6.23 8.66 18.26
C GLY A 58 -7.21 7.64 18.85
N LEU A 59 -8.44 8.06 19.17
CA LEU A 59 -9.48 7.15 19.67
C LEU A 59 -9.83 6.06 18.63
N ALA A 60 -9.92 6.42 17.35
CA ALA A 60 -10.23 5.47 16.30
C ALA A 60 -9.12 4.39 16.13
N GLN A 61 -7.87 4.74 16.43
CA GLN A 61 -6.74 3.80 16.34
C GLN A 61 -6.60 2.91 17.57
N PHE A 62 -6.80 3.49 18.77
CA PHE A 62 -6.54 2.77 20.02
C PHE A 62 -7.80 2.22 20.71
N ALA A 63 -8.98 2.74 20.41
CA ALA A 63 -10.24 2.29 20.98
C ALA A 63 -11.40 2.39 19.98
N PRO A 64 -11.40 1.57 18.92
CA PRO A 64 -12.39 1.66 17.84
C PRO A 64 -13.85 1.43 18.30
N GLY A 65 -14.05 0.84 19.48
CA GLY A 65 -15.37 0.61 20.06
C GLY A 65 -16.02 1.82 20.73
N LEU A 66 -15.26 2.92 20.97
CA LEU A 66 -15.77 4.11 21.67
C LEU A 66 -16.18 5.25 20.73
N VAL A 67 -15.95 5.12 19.42
CA VAL A 67 -16.27 6.15 18.43
C VAL A 67 -17.65 5.86 17.82
N PRO A 68 -18.73 6.58 18.20
CA PRO A 68 -20.10 6.25 17.79
C PRO A 68 -20.42 6.63 16.34
N LEU A 69 -19.58 7.39 15.65
CA LEU A 69 -19.79 7.94 14.31
C LEU A 69 -18.85 7.40 13.24
N GLY A 70 -17.95 6.43 13.56
CA GLY A 70 -17.21 5.73 12.53
C GLY A 70 -18.20 4.91 11.67
N PRO A 71 -18.03 4.86 10.33
CA PRO A 71 -18.66 3.79 9.61
C PRO A 71 -18.16 2.51 10.29
N ARG A 72 -19.05 1.88 11.05
CA ARG A 72 -18.81 0.51 11.44
C ARG A 72 -18.62 -0.21 10.09
N SER A 73 -17.38 -0.42 9.71
CA SER A 73 -17.08 -1.52 8.86
C SER A 73 -17.63 -2.70 9.66
N GLN A 74 -18.91 -2.98 9.47
CA GLN A 74 -19.35 -4.33 9.65
C GLN A 74 -18.40 -5.09 8.72
N VAL A 75 -17.36 -5.64 9.32
CA VAL A 75 -16.89 -6.91 8.86
C VAL A 75 -18.16 -7.77 9.02
N VAL A 76 -19.07 -7.61 8.08
CA VAL A 76 -19.94 -8.69 7.71
C VAL A 76 -18.89 -9.77 7.51
N ALA A 77 -18.82 -10.71 8.46
CA ALA A 77 -18.26 -12.01 8.18
C ALA A 77 -19.10 -12.41 6.97
N GLN A 78 -18.61 -12.01 5.82
CA GLN A 78 -19.14 -12.41 4.54
C GLN A 78 -18.97 -13.90 4.65
N ALA A 79 -20.06 -14.54 5.03
CA ALA A 79 -20.14 -16.00 4.96
C ALA A 79 -19.47 -16.27 3.63
N PRO A 80 -18.32 -16.95 3.62
CA PRO A 80 -17.51 -17.04 2.42
C PRO A 80 -18.51 -17.36 1.34
N ALA A 81 -18.74 -16.38 0.43
CA ALA A 81 -19.59 -16.59 -0.73
C ALA A 81 -19.11 -17.93 -1.22
N PRO A 82 -19.99 -18.93 -1.49
CA PRO A 82 -19.52 -20.25 -1.85
C PRO A 82 -18.42 -19.97 -2.86
N ALA A 83 -17.18 -20.02 -2.38
CA ALA A 83 -16.04 -19.73 -3.17
C ALA A 83 -16.30 -20.62 -4.34
N GLN A 84 -16.55 -20.05 -5.51
CA GLN A 84 -16.52 -20.84 -6.72
C GLN A 84 -15.15 -21.47 -6.63
N LEU A 85 -15.12 -22.68 -6.08
CA LEU A 85 -13.92 -23.44 -5.84
C LEU A 85 -13.42 -23.78 -7.24
N GLY A 86 -12.84 -22.76 -7.86
CA GLY A 86 -12.11 -22.95 -9.09
C GLY A 86 -11.16 -24.10 -8.83
N ALA A 87 -11.15 -25.08 -9.71
CA ALA A 87 -10.32 -26.26 -9.56
C ALA A 87 -8.89 -25.81 -9.25
N ARG A 88 -8.47 -25.96 -7.99
CA ARG A 88 -7.09 -25.71 -7.60
C ARG A 88 -6.26 -26.87 -8.09
N LEU A 89 -5.17 -26.55 -8.74
CA LEU A 89 -4.23 -27.53 -9.24
C LEU A 89 -3.18 -27.73 -8.15
N VAL A 90 -2.93 -28.98 -7.79
CA VAL A 90 -1.95 -29.32 -6.73
C VAL A 90 -0.89 -30.24 -7.30
N ALA A 91 0.38 -29.99 -7.01
CA ALA A 91 1.46 -30.90 -7.31
C ALA A 91 2.30 -31.16 -6.05
N VAL A 92 2.71 -32.40 -5.87
CA VAL A 92 3.70 -32.80 -4.86
C VAL A 92 5.05 -32.90 -5.58
N LEU A 93 6.01 -32.09 -5.14
CA LEU A 93 7.36 -32.11 -5.70
C LEU A 93 8.26 -32.89 -4.76
N GLN A 94 8.84 -33.94 -5.27
CA GLN A 94 9.60 -34.92 -4.49
C GLN A 94 10.74 -35.50 -5.30
N GLN A 95 11.76 -35.95 -4.62
CA GLN A 95 12.85 -36.74 -5.19
C GLN A 95 12.54 -38.24 -5.09
N ASP A 96 11.94 -38.63 -3.97
CA ASP A 96 11.50 -39.97 -3.64
C ASP A 96 9.98 -39.95 -3.38
N PRO A 97 9.19 -40.93 -3.88
CA PRO A 97 7.74 -41.01 -3.65
C PRO A 97 7.32 -40.97 -2.16
N THR A 98 8.21 -41.33 -1.26
CA THR A 98 7.95 -41.36 0.19
C THR A 98 8.28 -40.07 0.92
N ALA A 99 8.99 -39.14 0.27
CA ALA A 99 9.52 -37.92 0.90
C ALA A 99 9.14 -36.66 0.13
N PRO A 100 7.91 -36.12 0.29
CA PRO A 100 7.53 -34.87 -0.33
C PRO A 100 8.36 -33.71 0.21
N ALA A 101 8.98 -32.95 -0.69
CA ALA A 101 9.82 -31.82 -0.32
C ALA A 101 9.06 -30.48 -0.40
N PHE A 102 8.22 -30.34 -1.43
CA PHE A 102 7.39 -29.17 -1.64
C PHE A 102 5.99 -29.58 -2.06
N LEU A 103 5.01 -28.76 -1.63
CA LEU A 103 3.65 -28.81 -2.12
C LEU A 103 3.38 -27.55 -2.92
N LEU A 104 3.04 -27.69 -4.19
CA LEU A 104 2.68 -26.59 -5.07
C LEU A 104 1.16 -26.56 -5.20
N THR A 105 0.57 -25.39 -4.98
CA THR A 105 -0.83 -25.09 -5.26
C THR A 105 -0.90 -23.99 -6.31
N VAL A 106 -1.60 -24.22 -7.39
CA VAL A 106 -1.82 -23.27 -8.48
C VAL A 106 -3.28 -22.93 -8.56
N ASP A 107 -3.60 -21.66 -8.52
CA ASP A 107 -4.92 -21.11 -8.77
C ASP A 107 -4.92 -20.43 -10.16
N PRO A 108 -5.51 -21.05 -11.18
CA PRO A 108 -5.53 -20.49 -12.52
C PRO A 108 -6.40 -19.23 -12.65
N GLN A 109 -7.40 -19.06 -11.78
CA GLN A 109 -8.31 -17.91 -11.84
C GLN A 109 -7.65 -16.64 -11.29
N SER A 110 -7.08 -16.73 -10.10
CA SER A 110 -6.35 -15.61 -9.50
C SER A 110 -4.94 -15.46 -10.07
N ARG A 111 -4.49 -16.39 -10.93
CA ARG A 111 -3.14 -16.47 -11.49
C ARG A 111 -2.06 -16.46 -10.40
N THR A 112 -2.32 -17.16 -9.32
CA THR A 112 -1.43 -17.22 -8.16
C THR A 112 -0.95 -18.64 -7.96
N LEU A 113 0.32 -18.79 -7.61
CA LEU A 113 0.87 -20.04 -7.11
C LEU A 113 1.35 -19.87 -5.67
N VAL A 114 1.22 -20.94 -4.90
CA VAL A 114 1.74 -21.02 -3.54
C VAL A 114 2.58 -22.28 -3.44
N VAL A 115 3.83 -22.11 -3.01
CA VAL A 115 4.74 -23.21 -2.71
C VAL A 115 4.86 -23.34 -1.21
N ARG A 116 4.49 -24.50 -0.67
CA ARG A 116 4.75 -24.84 0.73
C ARG A 116 5.97 -25.75 0.78
N ARG A 117 6.96 -25.37 1.57
CA ARG A 117 8.09 -26.22 1.89
C ARG A 117 7.70 -27.22 2.99
N VAL A 118 7.88 -28.51 2.72
CA VAL A 118 7.49 -29.61 3.64
C VAL A 118 8.73 -30.15 4.35
N SER A 119 9.69 -30.67 3.60
CA SER A 119 10.90 -31.29 4.18
C SER A 119 12.20 -30.76 3.58
N ALA A 120 12.17 -29.95 2.51
CA ALA A 120 13.36 -29.37 1.94
C ALA A 120 14.06 -28.42 2.91
N THR A 121 15.35 -28.62 3.13
CA THR A 121 16.15 -27.78 4.04
C THR A 121 16.83 -26.67 3.24
N PRO A 122 16.73 -25.40 3.69
CA PRO A 122 17.46 -24.31 3.05
C PRO A 122 18.98 -24.53 3.14
N GLU A 123 19.67 -24.29 2.03
CA GLU A 123 21.13 -24.33 1.99
C GLU A 123 21.70 -22.91 2.01
N ALA A 124 22.71 -22.65 2.82
CA ALA A 124 23.36 -21.36 2.91
C ALA A 124 24.03 -21.00 1.56
N GLY A 125 23.79 -19.75 1.08
CA GLY A 125 24.32 -19.28 -0.20
C GLY A 125 23.66 -19.88 -1.44
N ARG A 126 22.58 -20.65 -1.27
CA ARG A 126 21.82 -21.26 -2.37
C ARG A 126 20.37 -20.84 -2.30
N SER A 127 19.65 -21.04 -3.40
CA SER A 127 18.21 -20.78 -3.51
C SER A 127 17.54 -21.92 -4.25
N TYR A 128 16.38 -22.32 -3.80
CA TYR A 128 15.51 -23.18 -4.59
C TYR A 128 14.78 -22.33 -5.63
N GLU A 129 14.69 -22.81 -6.87
CA GLU A 129 13.93 -22.15 -7.92
C GLU A 129 12.94 -23.13 -8.55
N LEU A 130 11.70 -22.65 -8.72
CA LEU A 130 10.60 -23.42 -9.27
C LEU A 130 10.52 -23.21 -10.78
N TRP A 131 10.35 -24.32 -11.51
CA TRP A 131 10.32 -24.37 -12.96
C TRP A 131 9.04 -25.03 -13.47
N LEU A 132 8.56 -24.53 -14.59
CA LEU A 132 7.53 -25.15 -15.40
C LEU A 132 8.18 -25.77 -16.63
N ILE A 133 7.93 -27.07 -16.88
CA ILE A 133 8.45 -27.85 -17.98
C ILE A 133 7.27 -28.32 -18.83
N SER A 134 7.19 -27.85 -20.05
CA SER A 134 6.12 -28.20 -20.99
C SER A 134 6.69 -28.37 -22.41
N SER A 135 6.10 -29.27 -23.18
CA SER A 135 6.45 -29.43 -24.61
C SER A 135 6.16 -28.20 -25.46
N GLN A 136 5.39 -27.25 -24.95
CA GLN A 136 5.12 -25.98 -25.63
C GLN A 136 6.31 -25.01 -25.59
N PHE A 137 7.31 -25.27 -24.75
CA PHE A 137 8.47 -24.41 -24.60
C PHE A 137 9.75 -25.20 -24.88
N PRO A 138 10.73 -24.59 -25.57
CA PRO A 138 12.00 -25.26 -25.89
C PRO A 138 12.89 -25.51 -24.66
N ALA A 139 12.60 -24.81 -23.54
CA ALA A 139 13.33 -24.90 -22.28
C ALA A 139 12.41 -24.68 -21.08
N PRO A 140 12.79 -25.16 -19.88
CA PRO A 140 12.08 -24.86 -18.66
C PRO A 140 11.86 -23.36 -18.46
N LYS A 141 10.72 -22.98 -17.93
CA LYS A 141 10.39 -21.58 -17.63
C LYS A 141 10.37 -21.36 -16.12
N SER A 142 11.10 -20.34 -15.67
CA SER A 142 11.13 -19.99 -14.26
C SER A 142 9.76 -19.48 -13.79
N LEU A 143 9.31 -20.00 -12.67
CA LEU A 143 8.19 -19.50 -11.89
C LEU A 143 8.66 -18.72 -10.66
N GLY A 144 9.97 -18.60 -10.49
CA GLY A 144 10.65 -17.80 -9.49
C GLY A 144 11.29 -18.59 -8.36
N VAL A 145 12.06 -17.86 -7.56
CA VAL A 145 12.77 -18.40 -6.42
C VAL A 145 11.79 -18.73 -5.30
N VAL A 146 11.94 -19.89 -4.69
CA VAL A 146 11.23 -20.30 -3.48
C VAL A 146 11.93 -19.67 -2.29
N GLY A 147 11.18 -18.89 -1.50
CA GLY A 147 11.71 -18.22 -0.31
C GLY A 147 12.13 -19.18 0.81
N ASN A 148 12.76 -18.61 1.82
CA ASN A 148 13.20 -19.38 3.01
C ASN A 148 12.06 -19.63 4.01
N ASP A 149 10.92 -18.99 3.85
CA ASP A 149 9.73 -19.19 4.68
C ASP A 149 9.03 -20.52 4.33
N GLU A 150 8.14 -20.97 5.21
CA GLU A 150 7.34 -22.18 4.97
C GLU A 150 6.47 -22.02 3.71
N PHE A 151 5.97 -20.81 3.45
CA PHE A 151 5.11 -20.51 2.30
C PHE A 151 5.74 -19.42 1.43
N THR A 152 5.76 -19.66 0.14
CA THR A 152 6.14 -18.68 -0.88
C THR A 152 4.98 -18.49 -1.84
N GLN A 153 4.45 -17.26 -1.93
CA GLN A 153 3.40 -16.91 -2.88
C GLN A 153 3.99 -16.12 -4.05
N ARG A 154 3.56 -16.46 -5.28
CA ARG A 154 4.01 -15.81 -6.52
C ARG A 154 2.83 -15.59 -7.47
N GLN A 155 2.94 -14.57 -8.30
CA GLN A 155 2.06 -14.39 -9.45
C GLN A 155 2.57 -15.24 -10.62
N ILE A 156 1.65 -15.91 -11.31
CA ILE A 156 1.96 -16.67 -12.52
C ILE A 156 2.09 -15.67 -13.69
N PRO A 157 3.21 -15.67 -14.43
CA PRO A 157 3.36 -14.80 -15.59
C PRO A 157 2.21 -14.93 -16.60
N GLY A 158 1.86 -13.83 -17.28
CA GLY A 158 0.71 -13.74 -18.18
C GLY A 158 0.77 -14.62 -19.42
N ASN A 159 1.92 -15.19 -19.73
CA ASN A 159 2.18 -15.99 -20.92
C ASN A 159 1.86 -17.51 -20.78
N PHE A 160 1.39 -17.95 -19.61
CA PHE A 160 0.96 -19.34 -19.42
C PHE A 160 -0.56 -19.44 -19.46
N ASP A 161 -1.08 -20.32 -20.29
CA ASP A 161 -2.50 -20.67 -20.29
C ASP A 161 -2.82 -21.78 -19.27
N VAL A 162 -4.09 -21.96 -18.97
CA VAL A 162 -4.55 -22.93 -17.98
C VAL A 162 -4.25 -24.37 -18.42
N ALA A 163 -4.31 -24.66 -19.72
CA ALA A 163 -4.04 -25.98 -20.25
C ALA A 163 -2.56 -26.34 -20.05
N THR A 164 -1.66 -25.40 -20.32
CA THR A 164 -0.22 -25.55 -20.04
C THR A 164 0.04 -25.78 -18.57
N LEU A 165 -0.58 -25.00 -17.67
CA LEU A 165 -0.43 -25.16 -16.22
C LEU A 165 -0.88 -26.54 -15.74
N ARG A 166 -1.94 -27.12 -16.32
CA ARG A 166 -2.46 -28.45 -15.97
C ARG A 166 -1.57 -29.59 -16.45
N THR A 167 -1.01 -29.48 -17.64
CA THR A 167 -0.26 -30.58 -18.30
C THR A 167 1.23 -30.53 -18.07
N ALA A 168 1.76 -29.40 -17.54
CA ALA A 168 3.17 -29.25 -17.27
C ALA A 168 3.70 -30.18 -16.19
N ASN A 169 5.00 -30.49 -16.29
CA ASN A 169 5.76 -30.99 -15.17
C ASN A 169 6.33 -29.78 -14.40
N TYR A 170 6.40 -29.93 -13.10
CA TYR A 170 7.04 -28.93 -12.24
C TYR A 170 8.32 -29.50 -11.66
N ALA A 171 9.33 -28.65 -11.53
CA ALA A 171 10.63 -29.05 -10.99
C ALA A 171 11.17 -27.96 -10.06
N VAL A 172 11.97 -28.37 -9.10
CA VAL A 172 12.75 -27.45 -8.24
C VAL A 172 14.21 -27.80 -8.35
N SER A 173 15.03 -26.81 -8.71
CA SER A 173 16.49 -26.91 -8.74
C SER A 173 17.11 -26.16 -7.54
N LEU A 174 18.36 -26.48 -7.26
CA LEU A 174 19.18 -25.78 -6.29
C LEU A 174 20.16 -24.87 -7.01
N GLU A 175 19.84 -23.59 -7.05
CA GLU A 175 20.55 -22.56 -7.78
C GLU A 175 21.50 -21.73 -6.88
N PRO A 176 22.37 -20.90 -7.44
CA PRO A 176 23.08 -19.87 -6.68
C PRO A 176 22.11 -18.94 -5.94
N SER A 177 22.62 -18.22 -4.94
CA SER A 177 21.83 -17.25 -4.19
C SER A 177 21.15 -16.27 -5.13
N GLY A 178 19.81 -16.14 -5.01
CA GLY A 178 18.98 -15.29 -5.86
C GLY A 178 18.39 -15.98 -7.10
N GLY A 179 18.72 -17.25 -7.35
CA GLY A 179 18.20 -18.04 -8.47
C GLY A 179 19.16 -18.18 -9.64
N SER A 180 18.68 -18.77 -10.74
CA SER A 180 19.47 -19.00 -11.94
C SER A 180 19.79 -17.70 -12.67
N PRO A 181 21.05 -17.43 -12.98
CA PRO A 181 21.44 -16.23 -13.73
C PRO A 181 21.13 -16.32 -15.24
N SER A 182 20.89 -17.51 -15.77
CA SER A 182 20.67 -17.77 -17.19
C SER A 182 19.20 -17.87 -17.59
N GLY A 183 18.26 -17.89 -16.62
CA GLY A 183 16.83 -18.10 -16.86
C GLY A 183 16.47 -19.55 -17.25
N VAL A 184 17.42 -20.48 -17.14
CA VAL A 184 17.23 -21.93 -17.21
C VAL A 184 17.93 -22.58 -16.01
N PRO A 185 17.56 -23.80 -15.59
CA PRO A 185 18.25 -24.45 -14.48
C PRO A 185 19.76 -24.55 -14.69
N THR A 186 20.55 -24.01 -13.77
CA THR A 186 22.02 -24.09 -13.78
C THR A 186 22.53 -25.02 -12.69
N GLY A 187 21.76 -25.22 -11.65
CA GLY A 187 22.04 -26.19 -10.61
C GLY A 187 21.31 -27.52 -10.81
N PRO A 188 21.53 -28.49 -9.93
CA PRO A 188 20.86 -29.79 -10.02
C PRO A 188 19.35 -29.63 -9.76
N VAL A 189 18.56 -30.30 -10.60
CA VAL A 189 17.12 -30.48 -10.36
C VAL A 189 16.96 -31.58 -9.31
N LEU A 190 16.43 -31.23 -8.16
CA LEU A 190 16.32 -32.13 -7.02
C LEU A 190 14.92 -32.73 -6.85
N PHE A 191 13.89 -31.97 -7.20
CA PHE A 191 12.51 -32.39 -6.94
C PHE A 191 11.67 -32.17 -8.20
N THR A 192 10.79 -33.13 -8.48
CA THR A 192 9.87 -33.04 -9.63
C THR A 192 8.47 -33.50 -9.22
N GLY A 193 7.46 -33.05 -9.99
CA GLY A 193 6.09 -33.46 -9.78
C GLY A 193 5.18 -33.03 -10.92
N LYS A 194 4.02 -33.65 -10.97
CA LYS A 194 2.93 -33.31 -11.90
C LYS A 194 1.75 -32.80 -11.14
N ILE A 195 0.95 -31.97 -11.82
CA ILE A 195 -0.33 -31.56 -11.28
C ILE A 195 -1.26 -32.76 -11.13
N VAL A 196 -1.89 -32.83 -9.97
CA VAL A 196 -3.07 -33.63 -9.73
C VAL A 196 -4.21 -32.66 -9.47
N GLU A 197 -5.24 -32.70 -10.30
CA GLU A 197 -6.39 -31.80 -10.13
C GLU A 197 -7.13 -32.18 -8.85
N SER A 198 -7.19 -31.25 -7.88
CA SER A 198 -8.04 -31.46 -6.71
C SER A 198 -9.47 -31.02 -7.08
N VAL A 199 -10.37 -31.98 -7.16
CA VAL A 199 -11.80 -31.70 -7.25
C VAL A 199 -12.25 -31.18 -5.88
N PRO A 200 -12.84 -29.97 -5.81
CA PRO A 200 -13.36 -29.49 -4.54
C PRO A 200 -14.45 -30.46 -4.07
N THR A 201 -14.26 -31.08 -2.92
CA THR A 201 -15.36 -31.80 -2.27
C THR A 201 -16.40 -30.75 -1.90
N ALA A 202 -17.62 -30.86 -2.48
CA ALA A 202 -18.72 -30.00 -2.09
C ALA A 202 -18.90 -30.12 -0.57
N ALA A 203 -18.95 -28.97 0.11
CA ALA A 203 -19.27 -28.96 1.52
C ALA A 203 -20.63 -29.69 1.73
N PRO A 204 -20.75 -30.56 2.76
CA PRO A 204 -22.02 -31.20 3.03
C PRO A 204 -23.07 -30.12 3.27
N ALA A 205 -24.21 -30.24 2.58
CA ALA A 205 -25.32 -29.31 2.75
C ALA A 205 -25.71 -29.24 4.24
N PRO A 206 -26.02 -28.06 4.77
CA PRO A 206 -26.51 -27.95 6.14
C PRO A 206 -27.73 -28.85 6.32
N ARG A 207 -27.67 -29.73 7.29
CA ARG A 207 -28.82 -30.57 7.68
C ARG A 207 -29.83 -29.64 8.33
N THR A 208 -30.97 -29.46 7.69
CA THR A 208 -32.18 -28.82 8.23
C THR A 208 -32.77 -29.62 9.38
#